data_019a71910bcab515781b0d32c8264cb5
#
_entry.id   019a71910bcab515781b0d32c8264cb5
#
_cell.length_a   1.000
_cell.length_b   1.000
_cell.length_c   1.000
_cell.angle_alpha   90.00
_cell.angle_beta   90.00
_cell.angle_gamma   90.00
#
_symmetry.space_group_name_H-M   'P 1'
#
loop_
_entity.id
_entity.type
_entity.pdbx_description
1 polymer ?
#
loop_
_entity_poly.entity_id
_entity_poly.type
_entity_poly.pdbx_seq_one_letter_code
_entity_poly.pdbx_strand_id
1 'polypeptide(L)'
;MPSHLRTYVSRFRRDRRGNVAIIFAITAIPLISAIGCAVDYSSATRMKAKLQTAADAAGIAALSQKSPGFLAASLMTGNGTVTAGVTDANNVFDGNMSGITGYQNLVRSSTVTKTGIKLAATVTYTADVPVTFLKVIGVQKLTVTGASSSAASLPPYLDFYLTLDVSGSMGLASTAAEQTRLSQINPDNYRQYPTGCTFACHFAPQNSACTNTGTQGYPTNNYCLGYKISRVSQSGYTNLLMTNNSYPKKQELPTGIVSGLPNSLYAPKNPGPKSGLTGGGLTAVPNCKVAGTDDCIQLRLDAVGYAVTELFKTANESKKVPDQFRIGLYPFIRYLYAYFPLTKNINGLPTTPGTINYAAANLATLLDTNVNTDLGSGGTHISAALTSVNGLISGGSGAVGDGSTPTTPQPYVFLVTDGAQNNQVKGVPNGSWSGSNHATTIDNQNNLATVPSCETLKGRGVKVSVLYIPYQKIDPVNTSFAGNEGTYANENIQYIPASLRKCASSLDFFRTANTPQEIQDALDAMFKHALQTAHITH
;
A
#
# COMPACT_ATOMS: atom_id res chain seq x y z
N MET A 1 63.02 16.41 -91.83
CA MET A 1 62.45 15.67 -90.67
C MET A 1 62.81 14.25 -90.78
N PRO A 2 63.48 13.65 -89.73
CA PRO A 2 63.96 12.31 -89.77
C PRO A 2 62.85 11.28 -89.89
N SER A 3 63.09 10.27 -90.71
CA SER A 3 62.17 9.18 -91.04
C SER A 3 61.61 8.40 -89.82
N HIS A 4 62.27 8.45 -88.73
CA HIS A 4 61.90 7.77 -87.44
C HIS A 4 60.65 8.38 -86.82
N LEU A 5 60.38 9.68 -86.92
CA LEU A 5 59.19 10.34 -86.36
C LEU A 5 57.92 9.91 -87.08
N ARG A 6 57.96 9.71 -88.37
CA ARG A 6 56.79 9.27 -89.20
C ARG A 6 56.41 7.82 -88.83
N THR A 7 57.37 6.97 -88.52
CA THR A 7 57.08 5.58 -88.14
C THR A 7 56.51 5.45 -86.74
N TYR A 8 56.88 6.29 -85.78
CA TYR A 8 56.26 6.34 -84.44
C TYR A 8 54.83 6.92 -84.50
N VAL A 9 54.59 7.96 -85.29
CA VAL A 9 53.27 8.54 -85.45
C VAL A 9 52.32 7.57 -86.15
N SER A 10 52.77 6.81 -87.17
CA SER A 10 51.96 5.83 -87.89
C SER A 10 51.68 4.59 -87.03
N ARG A 11 52.61 4.16 -86.15
CA ARG A 11 52.37 3.09 -85.14
C ARG A 11 51.37 3.56 -84.08
N PHE A 12 51.48 4.77 -83.59
CA PHE A 12 50.55 5.35 -82.62
C PHE A 12 49.09 5.50 -83.17
N ARG A 13 49.01 5.81 -84.48
CA ARG A 13 47.69 5.87 -85.17
C ARG A 13 47.05 4.50 -85.42
N ARG A 14 47.82 3.44 -85.45
CA ARG A 14 47.40 2.04 -85.69
C ARG A 14 47.25 1.22 -84.43
N ASP A 15 47.72 1.72 -83.29
CA ASP A 15 47.66 0.99 -82.05
C ASP A 15 46.24 1.10 -81.46
N ARG A 16 45.52 0.01 -81.62
CA ARG A 16 44.17 -0.13 -81.06
C ARG A 16 44.18 -0.44 -79.56
N ARG A 17 45.33 -0.55 -78.93
CA ARG A 17 45.47 -0.78 -77.48
C ARG A 17 45.02 0.44 -76.66
N GLY A 18 44.90 1.63 -77.27
CA GLY A 18 44.30 2.82 -76.64
C GLY A 18 42.83 2.71 -76.33
N ASN A 19 42.10 1.75 -76.93
CA ASN A 19 40.66 1.55 -76.62
C ASN A 19 40.43 1.13 -75.16
N VAL A 20 41.38 0.38 -74.55
CA VAL A 20 41.27 -0.03 -73.13
C VAL A 20 41.36 1.19 -72.22
N ALA A 21 42.20 2.17 -72.52
CA ALA A 21 42.32 3.40 -71.74
C ALA A 21 41.04 4.28 -71.84
N ILE A 22 40.43 4.34 -73.06
CA ILE A 22 39.17 5.07 -73.25
C ILE A 22 38.01 4.38 -72.55
N ILE A 23 37.93 3.04 -72.71
CA ILE A 23 36.89 2.25 -72.03
C ILE A 23 37.08 2.35 -70.51
N PHE A 24 38.32 2.24 -70.01
CA PHE A 24 38.65 2.42 -68.61
C PHE A 24 38.28 3.81 -68.12
N ALA A 25 38.58 4.88 -68.83
CA ALA A 25 38.23 6.25 -68.45
C ALA A 25 36.69 6.46 -68.39
N ILE A 26 35.95 5.88 -69.36
CA ILE A 26 34.49 5.96 -69.38
C ILE A 26 33.86 5.12 -68.28
N THR A 27 34.41 3.95 -67.96
CA THR A 27 33.87 3.08 -66.90
C THR A 27 34.34 3.50 -65.50
N ALA A 28 35.51 4.15 -65.39
CA ALA A 28 35.99 4.65 -64.09
C ALA A 28 35.09 5.73 -63.48
N ILE A 29 34.52 6.61 -64.29
CA ILE A 29 33.63 7.65 -63.78
C ILE A 29 32.39 7.05 -63.08
N PRO A 30 31.58 6.17 -63.68
CA PRO A 30 30.46 5.57 -63.01
C PRO A 30 30.88 4.68 -61.82
N LEU A 31 32.02 4.00 -61.93
CA LEU A 31 32.53 3.17 -60.81
C LEU A 31 32.93 4.02 -59.60
N ILE A 32 33.69 5.12 -59.83
CA ILE A 32 34.10 6.04 -58.76
C ILE A 32 32.85 6.74 -58.20
N SER A 33 31.87 7.09 -59.04
CA SER A 33 30.62 7.67 -58.61
C SER A 33 29.83 6.70 -57.76
N ALA A 34 29.74 5.41 -58.11
CA ALA A 34 29.05 4.39 -57.33
C ALA A 34 29.73 4.16 -55.96
N ILE A 35 31.07 4.08 -55.91
CA ILE A 35 31.81 3.99 -54.67
C ILE A 35 31.62 5.24 -53.81
N GLY A 36 31.65 6.44 -54.45
CA GLY A 36 31.44 7.71 -53.76
C GLY A 36 30.03 7.86 -53.20
N CYS A 37 29.00 7.42 -53.93
CA CYS A 37 27.64 7.36 -53.43
C CYS A 37 27.53 6.44 -52.19
N ALA A 38 28.21 5.29 -52.19
CA ALA A 38 28.20 4.39 -51.06
C ALA A 38 28.85 5.02 -49.81
N VAL A 39 29.92 5.81 -49.99
CA VAL A 39 30.61 6.53 -48.91
C VAL A 39 29.70 7.64 -48.33
N ASP A 40 29.10 8.47 -49.19
CA ASP A 40 28.19 9.53 -48.74
C ASP A 40 26.97 8.95 -48.03
N TYR A 41 26.38 7.89 -48.60
CA TYR A 41 25.26 7.18 -47.96
C TYR A 41 25.64 6.55 -46.62
N SER A 42 26.79 5.92 -46.52
CA SER A 42 27.33 5.37 -45.27
C SER A 42 27.54 6.47 -44.23
N SER A 43 28.02 7.65 -44.63
CA SER A 43 28.20 8.80 -43.74
C SER A 43 26.85 9.32 -43.22
N ALA A 44 25.86 9.45 -44.11
CA ALA A 44 24.52 9.85 -43.75
C ALA A 44 23.86 8.83 -42.81
N THR A 45 24.03 7.54 -43.07
CA THR A 45 23.50 6.46 -42.18
C THR A 45 24.13 6.50 -40.81
N ARG A 46 25.45 6.69 -40.71
CA ARG A 46 26.13 6.87 -39.42
C ARG A 46 25.65 8.09 -38.67
N MET A 47 25.44 9.20 -39.35
CA MET A 47 24.88 10.42 -38.73
C MET A 47 23.45 10.19 -38.26
N LYS A 48 22.61 9.54 -39.08
CA LYS A 48 21.26 9.14 -38.68
C LYS A 48 21.26 8.28 -37.42
N ALA A 49 22.17 7.32 -37.33
CA ALA A 49 22.31 6.46 -36.15
C ALA A 49 22.66 7.26 -34.87
N LYS A 50 23.59 8.24 -34.99
CA LYS A 50 23.93 9.12 -33.86
C LYS A 50 22.75 9.98 -33.42
N LEU A 51 22.05 10.59 -34.36
CA LEU A 51 20.86 11.40 -34.08
C LEU A 51 19.73 10.55 -33.48
N GLN A 52 19.56 9.31 -33.95
CA GLN A 52 18.56 8.39 -33.39
C GLN A 52 18.92 8.02 -31.95
N THR A 53 20.20 7.71 -31.66
CA THR A 53 20.67 7.44 -30.30
C THR A 53 20.43 8.64 -29.36
N ALA A 54 20.67 9.86 -29.86
CA ALA A 54 20.39 11.07 -29.09
C ALA A 54 18.89 11.24 -28.81
N ALA A 55 18.03 10.96 -29.80
CA ALA A 55 16.57 11.02 -29.66
C ALA A 55 16.05 9.95 -28.67
N ASP A 56 16.57 8.73 -28.76
CA ASP A 56 16.22 7.64 -27.86
C ASP A 56 16.63 7.96 -26.41
N ALA A 57 17.85 8.44 -26.22
CA ALA A 57 18.34 8.88 -24.91
C ALA A 57 17.50 10.02 -24.32
N ALA A 58 17.13 11.00 -25.15
CA ALA A 58 16.31 12.12 -24.74
C ALA A 58 14.90 11.70 -24.31
N GLY A 59 14.26 10.82 -25.09
CA GLY A 59 12.94 10.29 -24.77
C GLY A 59 12.92 9.50 -23.46
N ILE A 60 13.90 8.63 -23.25
CA ILE A 60 14.02 7.83 -22.03
C ILE A 60 14.34 8.71 -20.81
N ALA A 61 15.27 9.65 -20.95
CA ALA A 61 15.70 10.51 -19.86
C ALA A 61 14.54 11.38 -19.34
N ALA A 62 13.76 11.98 -20.24
CA ALA A 62 12.61 12.81 -19.87
C ALA A 62 11.52 12.07 -19.08
N LEU A 63 11.45 10.72 -19.19
CA LEU A 63 10.48 9.88 -18.51
C LEU A 63 11.06 9.12 -17.30
N SER A 64 12.34 9.27 -16.99
CA SER A 64 12.95 8.57 -15.86
C SER A 64 12.36 9.05 -14.53
N GLN A 65 12.23 8.15 -13.53
CA GLN A 65 11.55 8.45 -12.24
C GLN A 65 12.13 9.64 -11.46
N LYS A 66 13.38 10.02 -11.72
CA LYS A 66 14.04 11.15 -11.05
C LYS A 66 14.15 12.38 -11.95
N SER A 67 13.64 12.31 -13.18
CA SER A 67 13.70 13.44 -14.10
C SER A 67 12.80 14.59 -13.67
N PRO A 68 13.15 15.84 -13.99
CA PRO A 68 12.25 16.98 -13.81
C PRO A 68 10.90 16.78 -14.50
N GLY A 69 10.88 16.12 -15.66
CA GLY A 69 9.68 15.81 -16.41
C GLY A 69 8.74 14.87 -15.65
N PHE A 70 9.27 13.77 -15.12
CA PHE A 70 8.50 12.80 -14.35
C PHE A 70 7.92 13.42 -13.06
N LEU A 71 8.74 14.16 -12.31
CA LEU A 71 8.31 14.83 -11.08
C LEU A 71 7.23 15.88 -11.36
N ALA A 72 7.41 16.71 -12.39
CA ALA A 72 6.40 17.70 -12.76
C ALA A 72 5.09 17.04 -13.20
N ALA A 73 5.16 15.98 -14.02
CA ALA A 73 3.98 15.23 -14.45
C ALA A 73 3.22 14.61 -13.28
N SER A 74 3.94 14.09 -12.28
CA SER A 74 3.32 13.49 -11.09
C SER A 74 2.47 14.49 -10.29
N LEU A 75 2.85 15.76 -10.27
CA LEU A 75 2.15 16.82 -9.54
C LEU A 75 1.02 17.47 -10.35
N MET A 76 0.93 17.19 -11.65
CA MET A 76 -0.16 17.72 -12.47
C MET A 76 -1.51 17.16 -12.06
N THR A 77 -2.50 18.02 -11.88
CA THR A 77 -3.88 17.65 -11.54
C THR A 77 -4.74 17.31 -12.77
N GLY A 78 -4.21 17.46 -13.96
CA GLY A 78 -4.91 17.17 -15.22
C GLY A 78 -3.97 16.65 -16.31
N ASN A 79 -4.56 16.30 -17.45
CA ASN A 79 -3.83 15.88 -18.65
C ASN A 79 -3.22 17.10 -19.36
N GLY A 80 -2.16 16.88 -20.11
CA GLY A 80 -1.55 17.94 -20.91
C GLY A 80 -0.05 17.80 -21.13
N THR A 81 0.54 18.87 -21.67
CA THR A 81 1.98 18.93 -21.95
C THR A 81 2.78 19.12 -20.66
N VAL A 82 3.84 18.35 -20.53
CA VAL A 82 4.80 18.42 -19.41
C VAL A 82 6.00 19.26 -19.84
N THR A 83 5.92 20.57 -19.66
CA THR A 83 6.96 21.52 -20.12
C THR A 83 8.35 21.20 -19.58
N ALA A 84 8.47 20.80 -18.30
CA ALA A 84 9.73 20.40 -17.71
C ALA A 84 10.33 19.17 -18.42
N GLY A 85 9.49 18.23 -18.85
CA GLY A 85 9.92 17.05 -19.60
C GLY A 85 10.38 17.40 -21.01
N VAL A 86 9.71 18.35 -21.66
CA VAL A 86 10.15 18.85 -22.99
C VAL A 86 11.52 19.51 -22.87
N THR A 87 11.73 20.33 -21.85
CA THR A 87 13.03 20.98 -21.61
C THR A 87 14.11 19.94 -21.34
N ASP A 88 13.83 18.93 -20.52
CA ASP A 88 14.76 17.86 -20.18
C ASP A 88 15.14 17.02 -21.42
N ALA A 89 14.16 16.60 -22.21
CA ALA A 89 14.40 15.91 -23.47
C ALA A 89 15.30 16.73 -24.41
N ASN A 90 15.02 18.01 -24.55
CA ASN A 90 15.83 18.90 -25.37
C ASN A 90 17.27 18.99 -24.89
N ASN A 91 17.49 19.17 -23.59
CA ASN A 91 18.83 19.26 -22.99
C ASN A 91 19.64 17.97 -23.20
N VAL A 92 18.98 16.82 -23.02
CA VAL A 92 19.64 15.51 -23.19
C VAL A 92 19.97 15.26 -24.66
N PHE A 93 19.08 15.62 -25.60
CA PHE A 93 19.35 15.53 -27.03
C PHE A 93 20.57 16.39 -27.41
N ASP A 94 20.56 17.66 -27.02
CA ASP A 94 21.65 18.61 -27.33
C ASP A 94 22.96 18.17 -26.68
N GLY A 95 22.91 17.68 -25.45
CA GLY A 95 24.09 17.13 -24.76
C GLY A 95 24.69 15.95 -25.51
N ASN A 96 23.88 15.03 -26.03
CA ASN A 96 24.37 13.89 -26.81
C ASN A 96 24.93 14.30 -28.19
N MET A 97 24.46 15.42 -28.75
CA MET A 97 24.95 15.94 -30.02
C MET A 97 26.11 16.94 -29.86
N SER A 98 26.45 17.32 -28.61
CA SER A 98 27.55 18.22 -28.33
C SER A 98 28.88 17.68 -28.84
N GLY A 99 29.65 18.50 -29.57
CA GLY A 99 30.93 18.12 -30.17
C GLY A 99 30.84 17.20 -31.41
N ILE A 100 29.65 16.79 -31.82
CA ILE A 100 29.47 16.01 -33.06
C ILE A 100 29.38 16.98 -34.23
N THR A 101 30.20 16.72 -35.24
CA THR A 101 30.28 17.49 -36.48
C THR A 101 29.81 16.67 -37.69
N GLY A 102 29.63 17.29 -38.87
CA GLY A 102 29.27 16.61 -40.11
C GLY A 102 27.79 16.63 -40.43
N TYR A 103 27.04 17.52 -39.79
CA TYR A 103 25.66 17.82 -40.13
C TYR A 103 25.42 19.34 -40.13
N GLN A 104 24.32 19.76 -40.76
CA GLN A 104 23.85 21.14 -40.82
C GLN A 104 22.33 21.17 -40.63
N ASN A 105 21.77 22.36 -40.38
CA ASN A 105 20.33 22.59 -40.32
C ASN A 105 19.58 21.58 -39.43
N LEU A 106 20.15 21.23 -38.26
CA LEU A 106 19.50 20.36 -37.31
C LEU A 106 18.26 21.05 -36.73
N VAL A 107 17.12 20.44 -36.97
CA VAL A 107 15.86 20.80 -36.33
C VAL A 107 15.42 19.61 -35.47
N ARG A 108 15.13 19.84 -34.20
CA ARG A 108 14.52 18.87 -33.28
C ARG A 108 13.22 19.39 -32.73
N SER A 109 12.30 18.49 -32.45
CA SER A 109 11.05 18.79 -31.74
C SER A 109 10.80 17.70 -30.71
N SER A 110 10.58 18.08 -29.45
CA SER A 110 10.24 17.17 -28.38
C SER A 110 8.85 17.48 -27.84
N THR A 111 8.08 16.44 -27.59
CA THR A 111 6.79 16.53 -26.89
C THR A 111 6.79 15.55 -25.73
N VAL A 112 6.35 16.01 -24.57
CA VAL A 112 6.12 15.16 -23.40
C VAL A 112 4.71 15.45 -22.91
N THR A 113 3.89 14.40 -22.84
CA THR A 113 2.46 14.52 -22.50
C THR A 113 2.05 13.57 -21.42
N LYS A 114 1.17 14.04 -20.54
CA LYS A 114 0.48 13.23 -19.51
C LYS A 114 -0.95 12.96 -19.95
N THR A 115 -1.39 11.70 -19.83
CA THR A 115 -2.78 11.27 -20.00
C THR A 115 -3.11 10.24 -18.93
N GLY A 116 -3.90 10.64 -17.92
CA GLY A 116 -4.08 9.84 -16.71
C GLY A 116 -2.74 9.60 -16.00
N ILE A 117 -2.38 8.35 -15.76
CA ILE A 117 -1.06 7.97 -15.24
C ILE A 117 -0.02 7.72 -16.35
N LYS A 118 -0.41 7.73 -17.61
CA LYS A 118 0.51 7.49 -18.73
C LYS A 118 1.29 8.76 -19.05
N LEU A 119 2.59 8.62 -19.15
CA LEU A 119 3.51 9.65 -19.59
C LEU A 119 4.16 9.19 -20.88
N ALA A 120 4.08 10.01 -21.91
CA ALA A 120 4.64 9.72 -23.23
C ALA A 120 5.58 10.83 -23.67
N ALA A 121 6.73 10.47 -24.23
CA ALA A 121 7.66 11.38 -24.87
C ALA A 121 7.85 11.00 -26.33
N THR A 122 7.85 11.98 -27.21
CA THR A 122 8.23 11.81 -28.62
C THR A 122 9.26 12.87 -28.98
N VAL A 123 10.38 12.43 -29.52
CA VAL A 123 11.49 13.28 -29.97
C VAL A 123 11.69 13.04 -31.45
N THR A 124 11.53 14.08 -32.25
CA THR A 124 11.76 14.03 -33.70
C THR A 124 12.96 14.87 -34.07
N TYR A 125 13.64 14.50 -35.13
CA TYR A 125 14.76 15.26 -35.66
C TYR A 125 14.79 15.23 -37.19
N THR A 126 15.37 16.29 -37.76
CA THR A 126 15.74 16.41 -39.18
C THR A 126 17.08 17.12 -39.25
N ALA A 127 18.00 16.59 -40.05
CA ALA A 127 19.29 17.22 -40.28
C ALA A 127 19.77 16.97 -41.71
N ASP A 128 20.56 17.89 -42.24
CA ASP A 128 21.21 17.76 -43.53
C ASP A 128 22.65 17.27 -43.34
N VAL A 129 23.02 16.21 -44.03
CA VAL A 129 24.40 15.68 -44.07
C VAL A 129 25.02 16.11 -45.41
N PRO A 130 26.04 16.98 -45.40
CA PRO A 130 26.74 17.38 -46.59
C PRO A 130 27.38 16.16 -47.27
N VAL A 131 27.28 16.07 -48.59
CA VAL A 131 27.86 15.00 -49.37
C VAL A 131 29.14 15.48 -50.06
N THR A 132 30.06 14.55 -50.35
CA THR A 132 31.32 14.83 -51.03
C THR A 132 31.28 14.39 -52.46
N PHE A 133 30.89 13.18 -52.72
CA PHE A 133 30.94 12.56 -54.05
C PHE A 133 29.66 12.76 -54.85
N LEU A 134 28.49 12.72 -54.22
CA LEU A 134 27.20 12.94 -54.86
C LEU A 134 27.06 14.34 -55.47
N LYS A 135 27.92 15.30 -55.09
CA LYS A 135 27.97 16.64 -55.69
C LYS A 135 28.23 16.58 -57.17
N VAL A 136 28.97 15.57 -57.66
CA VAL A 136 29.28 15.41 -59.11
C VAL A 136 28.01 15.21 -59.93
N ILE A 137 26.98 14.63 -59.33
CA ILE A 137 25.66 14.42 -59.98
C ILE A 137 24.60 15.43 -59.52
N GLY A 138 25.03 16.54 -58.87
CA GLY A 138 24.15 17.66 -58.50
C GLY A 138 23.49 17.54 -57.12
N VAL A 139 23.67 16.46 -56.37
CA VAL A 139 23.14 16.35 -55.01
C VAL A 139 24.10 17.04 -54.04
N GLN A 140 23.62 17.98 -53.24
CA GLN A 140 24.45 18.78 -52.32
C GLN A 140 24.45 18.23 -50.89
N LYS A 141 23.35 17.57 -50.49
CA LYS A 141 23.12 17.07 -49.14
C LYS A 141 22.20 15.85 -49.15
N LEU A 142 22.28 15.02 -48.11
CA LEU A 142 21.31 13.99 -47.81
C LEU A 142 20.58 14.40 -46.52
N THR A 143 19.27 14.56 -46.59
CA THR A 143 18.46 14.87 -45.43
C THR A 143 18.13 13.58 -44.69
N VAL A 144 18.49 13.53 -43.41
CA VAL A 144 18.17 12.42 -42.50
C VAL A 144 17.10 12.85 -41.52
N THR A 145 16.10 12.00 -41.34
CA THR A 145 15.00 12.21 -40.37
C THR A 145 14.81 11.01 -39.50
N GLY A 146 14.27 11.23 -38.34
CA GLY A 146 13.89 10.14 -37.44
C GLY A 146 13.00 10.61 -36.30
N ALA A 147 12.48 9.63 -35.57
CA ALA A 147 11.66 9.84 -34.38
C ALA A 147 11.97 8.78 -33.35
N SER A 148 11.87 9.14 -32.09
CA SER A 148 11.88 8.23 -30.96
C SER A 148 10.65 8.46 -30.12
N SER A 149 10.00 7.38 -29.67
CA SER A 149 8.85 7.44 -28.78
C SER A 149 9.10 6.54 -27.57
N SER A 150 8.87 7.09 -26.40
CA SER A 150 9.03 6.39 -25.12
C SER A 150 7.78 6.58 -24.28
N ALA A 151 7.45 5.62 -23.44
CA ALA A 151 6.33 5.71 -22.51
C ALA A 151 6.73 5.21 -21.12
N ALA A 152 6.14 5.82 -20.11
CA ALA A 152 6.25 5.41 -18.71
C ALA A 152 4.90 5.54 -18.02
N SER A 153 4.74 4.84 -16.90
CA SER A 153 3.58 5.03 -16.04
C SER A 153 3.99 5.79 -14.80
N LEU A 154 3.22 6.80 -14.45
CA LEU A 154 3.32 7.48 -13.16
C LEU A 154 2.80 6.54 -12.06
N PRO A 155 3.36 6.62 -10.85
CA PRO A 155 2.83 5.89 -9.72
C PRO A 155 1.44 6.42 -9.36
N PRO A 156 0.48 5.54 -9.05
CA PRO A 156 -0.85 5.97 -8.64
C PRO A 156 -0.83 6.61 -7.26
N TYR A 157 -1.75 7.53 -7.03
CA TYR A 157 -2.07 8.08 -5.72
C TYR A 157 -3.12 7.23 -5.04
N LEU A 158 -2.88 6.81 -3.80
CA LEU A 158 -3.74 5.86 -3.10
C LEU A 158 -4.13 6.36 -1.71
N ASP A 159 -5.39 6.15 -1.37
CA ASP A 159 -5.93 6.35 -0.03
C ASP A 159 -6.18 5.00 0.64
N PHE A 160 -5.62 4.79 1.81
CA PHE A 160 -5.82 3.58 2.59
C PHE A 160 -6.67 3.87 3.82
N TYR A 161 -7.85 3.29 3.86
CA TYR A 161 -8.78 3.32 5.00
C TYR A 161 -8.61 2.02 5.78
N LEU A 162 -7.78 2.02 6.82
CA LEU A 162 -7.57 0.85 7.68
C LEU A 162 -8.73 0.74 8.66
N THR A 163 -9.67 -0.14 8.35
CA THR A 163 -10.86 -0.42 9.15
C THR A 163 -10.53 -1.59 10.08
N LEU A 164 -10.27 -1.28 11.34
CA LEU A 164 -9.64 -2.17 12.30
C LEU A 164 -10.64 -2.60 13.38
N ASP A 165 -10.87 -3.89 13.46
CA ASP A 165 -11.67 -4.49 14.53
C ASP A 165 -10.91 -4.37 15.85
N VAL A 166 -11.51 -3.72 16.84
CA VAL A 166 -10.98 -3.59 18.19
C VAL A 166 -11.97 -4.11 19.24
N SER A 167 -12.89 -4.97 18.80
CA SER A 167 -13.86 -5.64 19.67
C SER A 167 -13.19 -6.59 20.64
N GLY A 168 -13.95 -7.05 21.62
CA GLY A 168 -13.44 -7.88 22.71
C GLY A 168 -12.73 -9.16 22.26
N SER A 169 -13.15 -9.79 21.16
CA SER A 169 -12.51 -10.98 20.60
C SER A 169 -11.09 -10.73 20.09
N MET A 170 -10.77 -9.49 19.73
CA MET A 170 -9.40 -9.07 19.38
C MET A 170 -8.49 -8.96 20.62
N GLY A 171 -9.03 -9.07 21.83
CA GLY A 171 -8.31 -9.19 23.08
C GLY A 171 -7.77 -10.60 23.38
N LEU A 172 -7.94 -11.56 22.48
CA LEU A 172 -7.30 -12.87 22.58
C LEU A 172 -5.78 -12.71 22.54
N ALA A 173 -5.07 -13.49 23.39
CA ALA A 173 -3.62 -13.51 23.34
C ALA A 173 -3.12 -14.01 21.97
N SER A 174 -2.05 -13.42 21.47
CA SER A 174 -1.64 -13.50 20.06
C SER A 174 -1.20 -14.88 19.59
N THR A 175 -0.67 -15.70 20.50
CA THR A 175 -0.19 -17.05 20.20
C THR A 175 -0.72 -18.05 21.24
N ALA A 176 -0.68 -19.34 20.93
CA ALA A 176 -1.07 -20.39 21.88
C ALA A 176 -0.25 -20.34 23.18
N ALA A 177 1.04 -20.00 23.11
CA ALA A 177 1.88 -19.83 24.29
C ALA A 177 1.42 -18.63 25.15
N GLU A 178 1.11 -17.50 24.50
CA GLU A 178 0.57 -16.32 25.19
C GLU A 178 -0.81 -16.58 25.78
N GLN A 179 -1.66 -17.36 25.11
CA GLN A 179 -2.95 -17.80 25.64
C GLN A 179 -2.78 -18.64 26.91
N THR A 180 -1.85 -19.57 26.91
CA THR A 180 -1.52 -20.36 28.09
C THR A 180 -1.02 -19.47 29.22
N ARG A 181 -0.13 -18.55 28.95
CA ARG A 181 0.37 -17.59 29.94
C ARG A 181 -0.76 -16.74 30.54
N LEU A 182 -1.63 -16.21 29.68
CA LEU A 182 -2.76 -15.39 30.12
C LEU A 182 -3.74 -16.20 30.99
N SER A 183 -4.09 -17.41 30.55
CA SER A 183 -5.03 -18.26 31.28
C SER A 183 -4.54 -18.64 32.69
N GLN A 184 -3.23 -18.78 32.86
CA GLN A 184 -2.63 -19.12 34.16
C GLN A 184 -2.71 -17.98 35.17
N ILE A 185 -2.75 -16.74 34.73
CA ILE A 185 -2.68 -15.58 35.62
C ILE A 185 -3.93 -14.69 35.55
N ASN A 186 -4.80 -14.90 34.57
CA ASN A 186 -6.02 -14.13 34.46
C ASN A 186 -7.07 -14.64 35.44
N PRO A 187 -7.34 -13.93 36.54
CA PRO A 187 -8.29 -14.35 37.56
C PRO A 187 -9.73 -14.10 37.11
N ASP A 188 -9.93 -13.51 35.96
CA ASP A 188 -11.22 -13.10 35.51
C ASP A 188 -12.06 -14.30 35.07
N ASN A 189 -13.30 -14.34 35.52
CA ASN A 189 -14.26 -15.38 35.14
C ASN A 189 -13.90 -16.83 35.58
N TYR A 190 -13.20 -17.02 36.67
CA TYR A 190 -12.94 -18.38 37.17
C TYR A 190 -14.19 -19.25 37.33
N ARG A 191 -15.36 -18.66 37.59
CA ARG A 191 -16.61 -19.42 37.62
C ARG A 191 -17.04 -19.90 36.25
N GLN A 192 -16.73 -19.13 35.21
CA GLN A 192 -17.05 -19.44 33.83
C GLN A 192 -15.96 -20.24 33.15
N TYR A 193 -14.72 -19.98 33.52
CA TYR A 193 -13.53 -20.62 33.00
C TYR A 193 -12.63 -21.12 34.14
N PRO A 194 -12.96 -22.27 34.75
CA PRO A 194 -12.17 -22.81 35.87
C PRO A 194 -10.73 -23.13 35.49
N THR A 195 -10.44 -23.28 34.20
CA THR A 195 -9.09 -23.49 33.66
C THR A 195 -8.38 -22.18 33.26
N GLY A 196 -8.99 -21.03 33.54
CA GLY A 196 -8.49 -19.72 33.16
C GLY A 196 -9.00 -19.24 31.80
N CYS A 197 -8.92 -17.93 31.56
CA CYS A 197 -9.39 -17.30 30.34
C CYS A 197 -8.22 -16.97 29.41
N THR A 198 -8.30 -17.39 28.17
CA THR A 198 -7.24 -17.22 27.16
C THR A 198 -7.27 -15.87 26.43
N PHE A 199 -8.24 -15.04 26.74
CA PHE A 199 -8.36 -13.70 26.16
C PHE A 199 -8.81 -12.69 27.22
N ALA A 200 -8.79 -11.42 26.90
CA ALA A 200 -9.19 -10.35 27.80
C ALA A 200 -10.71 -10.38 28.04
N CYS A 201 -11.18 -11.51 28.35
CA CYS A 201 -12.53 -11.98 28.70
C CYS A 201 -13.67 -11.22 28.07
N HIS A 202 -14.10 -11.74 26.97
CA HIS A 202 -15.10 -11.24 26.04
C HIS A 202 -16.54 -11.23 26.56
N PHE A 203 -16.78 -10.83 27.80
CA PHE A 203 -18.12 -11.05 28.36
C PHE A 203 -18.63 -9.83 29.10
N ALA A 204 -19.79 -9.37 28.70
CA ALA A 204 -20.59 -8.29 29.23
C ALA A 204 -19.79 -7.12 29.83
N PRO A 205 -19.65 -6.04 29.08
CA PRO A 205 -18.97 -4.85 29.57
C PRO A 205 -19.64 -4.36 30.85
N GLN A 206 -18.89 -4.25 31.91
CA GLN A 206 -19.36 -3.66 33.16
C GLN A 206 -19.20 -2.15 33.10
N ASN A 207 -20.25 -1.44 33.50
CA ASN A 207 -20.34 0.02 33.40
C ASN A 207 -19.34 0.79 34.25
N SER A 208 -18.56 0.13 35.08
CA SER A 208 -17.54 0.77 35.89
C SER A 208 -16.18 0.25 35.52
N ALA A 209 -15.35 1.20 35.18
CA ALA A 209 -13.97 1.00 34.84
C ALA A 209 -13.34 -0.13 35.65
N CYS A 210 -12.93 -1.23 34.99
CA CYS A 210 -11.89 -2.16 35.38
C CYS A 210 -11.60 -2.37 36.88
N THR A 211 -12.44 -1.92 37.76
CA THR A 211 -12.26 -1.94 39.24
C THR A 211 -13.40 -2.63 39.97
N ASN A 212 -14.47 -2.96 39.27
CA ASN A 212 -15.63 -3.57 39.95
C ASN A 212 -15.42 -5.05 40.18
N THR A 213 -15.62 -5.35 41.38
CA THR A 213 -15.71 -6.71 41.92
C THR A 213 -17.15 -6.99 42.24
N GLY A 214 -17.64 -8.14 41.82
CA GLY A 214 -18.97 -8.61 42.23
C GLY A 214 -19.12 -8.73 43.72
N THR A 215 -20.38 -8.84 44.17
CA THR A 215 -20.80 -8.99 45.56
C THR A 215 -20.12 -10.11 46.32
N GLN A 216 -19.37 -10.99 45.68
CA GLN A 216 -18.66 -12.10 46.27
C GLN A 216 -17.13 -11.93 46.32
N GLY A 217 -16.62 -10.72 46.10
CA GLY A 217 -15.21 -10.41 46.20
C GLY A 217 -14.34 -10.87 45.03
N TYR A 218 -14.93 -11.46 43.99
CA TYR A 218 -14.22 -11.79 42.73
C TYR A 218 -14.37 -10.66 41.76
N PRO A 219 -13.34 -10.42 40.92
CA PRO A 219 -13.51 -9.56 39.79
C PRO A 219 -14.67 -10.11 38.95
N THR A 220 -15.74 -9.34 38.82
CA THR A 220 -16.77 -9.70 37.88
C THR A 220 -16.30 -9.20 36.54
N ASN A 221 -16.03 -10.12 35.69
CA ASN A 221 -16.01 -9.95 34.29
C ASN A 221 -15.33 -8.71 33.80
N ASN A 222 -14.20 -8.85 33.21
CA ASN A 222 -13.72 -7.62 32.72
C ASN A 222 -12.64 -7.80 31.69
N TYR A 223 -13.01 -7.51 30.46
CA TYR A 223 -12.06 -7.18 29.43
C TYR A 223 -10.92 -6.32 29.93
N CYS A 224 -11.29 -5.38 30.79
CA CYS A 224 -10.37 -4.50 31.43
C CYS A 224 -9.33 -5.20 32.28
N LEU A 225 -9.74 -6.19 33.04
CA LEU A 225 -8.81 -6.89 33.95
C LEU A 225 -7.83 -7.72 33.14
N GLY A 226 -8.31 -8.48 32.16
CA GLY A 226 -7.45 -9.25 31.26
C GLY A 226 -6.49 -8.36 30.48
N TYR A 227 -6.96 -7.22 30.00
CA TYR A 227 -6.09 -6.23 29.36
C TYR A 227 -5.02 -5.71 30.30
N LYS A 228 -5.38 -5.31 31.51
CA LYS A 228 -4.43 -4.84 32.54
C LYS A 228 -3.40 -5.88 32.90
N ILE A 229 -3.85 -7.11 33.15
CA ILE A 229 -2.98 -8.24 33.53
C ILE A 229 -1.97 -8.52 32.41
N SER A 230 -2.38 -8.43 31.16
CA SER A 230 -1.49 -8.60 30.03
C SER A 230 -0.37 -7.56 29.95
N ARG A 231 -0.49 -6.43 30.67
CA ARG A 231 0.50 -5.32 30.68
C ARG A 231 1.49 -5.35 31.85
N VAL A 232 1.46 -6.37 32.68
CA VAL A 232 2.38 -6.48 33.80
C VAL A 232 3.38 -7.61 33.58
N SER A 233 4.51 -7.55 34.27
CA SER A 233 5.51 -8.62 34.25
C SER A 233 4.90 -9.95 34.74
N GLN A 234 5.07 -10.97 33.92
CA GLN A 234 4.45 -12.26 34.17
C GLN A 234 5.10 -12.99 35.34
N SER A 235 6.41 -12.91 35.47
CA SER A 235 7.14 -13.52 36.62
C SER A 235 6.70 -12.93 37.94
N GLY A 236 6.56 -11.60 38.00
CA GLY A 236 6.07 -10.92 39.21
C GLY A 236 4.64 -11.32 39.56
N TYR A 237 3.75 -11.38 38.58
CA TYR A 237 2.34 -11.73 38.77
C TYR A 237 2.15 -13.21 39.12
N THR A 238 2.82 -14.11 38.41
CA THR A 238 2.74 -15.56 38.64
C THR A 238 3.22 -15.94 40.05
N ASN A 239 4.31 -15.36 40.50
CA ASN A 239 4.83 -15.62 41.85
C ASN A 239 3.85 -15.22 42.95
N LEU A 240 3.02 -14.25 42.74
CA LEU A 240 2.01 -13.80 43.69
C LEU A 240 0.75 -14.67 43.70
N LEU A 241 0.37 -15.21 42.54
CA LEU A 241 -0.84 -16.04 42.42
C LEU A 241 -0.60 -17.51 42.79
N MET A 242 0.59 -18.06 42.50
CA MET A 242 0.89 -19.47 42.68
C MET A 242 1.09 -19.86 44.14
N THR A 243 1.21 -18.92 45.06
CA THR A 243 1.40 -19.22 46.49
C THR A 243 0.13 -19.70 47.20
N ASN A 244 -1.05 -19.56 46.63
CA ASN A 244 -2.32 -19.79 47.34
C ASN A 244 -3.30 -20.73 46.66
N ASN A 245 -3.04 -21.69 45.94
CA ASN A 245 -3.89 -22.79 45.41
C ASN A 245 -5.43 -22.52 45.35
N SER A 246 -5.89 -21.31 45.61
CA SER A 246 -7.28 -20.87 45.61
C SER A 246 -7.46 -19.75 44.59
N TYR A 247 -8.67 -19.66 44.04
CA TYR A 247 -9.03 -18.59 43.14
C TYR A 247 -8.68 -17.23 43.76
N PRO A 248 -7.96 -16.35 43.05
CA PRO A 248 -7.61 -15.06 43.60
C PRO A 248 -8.87 -14.28 43.91
N LYS A 249 -9.02 -13.93 45.16
CA LYS A 249 -10.04 -13.01 45.64
C LYS A 249 -9.54 -11.59 45.40
N LYS A 250 -10.44 -10.61 45.35
CA LYS A 250 -10.06 -9.21 45.24
C LYS A 250 -8.95 -8.79 46.20
N GLN A 251 -9.02 -9.34 47.44
CA GLN A 251 -8.06 -9.06 48.50
C GLN A 251 -6.68 -9.71 48.29
N GLU A 252 -6.62 -10.72 47.45
CA GLU A 252 -5.41 -11.48 47.12
C GLU A 252 -4.72 -10.99 45.87
N LEU A 253 -5.45 -10.25 45.00
CA LEU A 253 -4.81 -9.54 43.91
C LEU A 253 -3.91 -8.46 44.52
N PRO A 254 -2.62 -8.47 44.22
CA PRO A 254 -1.72 -7.46 44.74
C PRO A 254 -2.30 -6.08 44.39
N THR A 255 -2.71 -5.35 45.42
CA THR A 255 -3.35 -4.04 45.26
C THR A 255 -2.50 -3.08 44.42
N GLY A 256 -1.18 -3.25 44.45
CA GLY A 256 -0.25 -2.51 43.64
C GLY A 256 -0.25 -2.89 42.15
N ILE A 257 -0.63 -4.13 41.78
CA ILE A 257 -0.63 -4.55 40.37
C ILE A 257 -1.94 -4.19 39.69
N VAL A 258 -3.08 -4.36 40.33
CA VAL A 258 -4.38 -4.08 39.75
C VAL A 258 -4.83 -2.64 40.00
N SER A 259 -4.64 -2.13 41.22
CA SER A 259 -5.04 -0.77 41.57
C SER A 259 -3.98 0.30 41.27
N GLY A 260 -2.73 -0.09 41.18
CA GLY A 260 -1.61 0.82 40.85
C GLY A 260 -1.20 0.85 39.41
N LEU A 261 -1.90 0.12 38.50
CA LEU A 261 -1.68 0.26 37.09
C LEU A 261 -2.04 1.70 36.69
N PRO A 262 -1.16 2.40 36.00
CA PRO A 262 -1.43 3.79 35.60
C PRO A 262 -2.72 3.88 34.78
N ASN A 263 -3.46 4.96 34.94
CA ASN A 263 -4.65 5.24 34.13
C ASN A 263 -4.38 5.17 32.62
N SER A 264 -3.16 5.35 32.23
CA SER A 264 -2.67 5.18 30.85
C SER A 264 -2.80 3.75 30.29
N LEU A 265 -2.98 2.73 31.15
CA LEU A 265 -3.26 1.36 30.71
C LEU A 265 -4.74 1.11 30.39
N TYR A 266 -5.61 2.07 30.65
CA TYR A 266 -6.99 2.02 30.18
C TYR A 266 -7.08 2.56 28.75
N ALA A 267 -8.01 2.03 27.98
CA ALA A 267 -8.45 2.73 26.78
C ALA A 267 -8.90 4.14 27.20
N PRO A 268 -8.37 5.19 26.59
CA PRO A 268 -8.75 6.54 26.97
C PRO A 268 -10.24 6.74 26.68
N LYS A 269 -10.94 7.34 27.63
CA LYS A 269 -12.31 7.77 27.41
C LYS A 269 -12.27 8.86 26.33
N ASN A 270 -12.95 8.62 25.22
CA ASN A 270 -12.98 9.55 24.08
C ASN A 270 -11.57 10.02 23.67
N PRO A 271 -10.75 9.14 23.09
CA PRO A 271 -9.36 9.48 22.78
C PRO A 271 -9.19 10.60 21.76
N GLY A 272 -10.22 11.30 21.41
CA GLY A 272 -10.25 12.44 20.48
C GLY A 272 -9.56 12.18 19.13
N PRO A 273 -9.92 12.86 18.06
CA PRO A 273 -9.18 12.74 16.82
C PRO A 273 -7.73 13.12 17.06
N LYS A 274 -6.82 12.23 16.82
CA LYS A 274 -5.39 12.52 16.89
C LYS A 274 -5.02 13.33 15.65
N SER A 275 -5.12 14.65 15.76
CA SER A 275 -4.65 15.53 14.71
C SER A 275 -3.13 15.39 14.60
N GLY A 276 -2.71 14.78 13.52
CA GLY A 276 -1.31 14.50 13.28
C GLY A 276 -0.78 13.34 14.14
N LEU A 277 0.38 12.88 13.78
CA LEU A 277 1.10 11.79 14.40
C LEU A 277 1.83 12.18 15.68
N THR A 278 1.51 13.33 16.24
CA THR A 278 2.04 13.76 17.52
C THR A 278 1.39 12.93 18.60
N GLY A 279 2.15 12.00 19.15
CA GLY A 279 1.71 10.98 20.10
C GLY A 279 1.16 11.48 21.44
N GLY A 280 0.51 12.65 21.45
CA GLY A 280 -0.14 13.15 22.65
C GLY A 280 -1.13 12.13 23.19
N GLY A 281 -0.87 11.57 24.35
CA GLY A 281 -1.72 10.65 25.10
C GLY A 281 -1.51 9.17 24.85
N LEU A 282 -0.63 8.75 23.94
CA LEU A 282 -0.34 7.33 23.68
C LEU A 282 1.03 6.87 24.18
N THR A 283 1.83 7.79 24.67
CA THR A 283 3.22 7.53 25.06
C THR A 283 3.40 6.71 26.32
N ALA A 284 2.34 6.54 27.10
CA ALA A 284 2.45 5.93 28.41
C ALA A 284 1.97 4.46 28.47
N VAL A 285 1.43 3.91 27.38
CA VAL A 285 0.97 2.51 27.37
C VAL A 285 2.08 1.62 26.86
N PRO A 286 2.55 0.65 27.64
CA PRO A 286 3.50 -0.32 27.15
C PRO A 286 2.94 -1.06 25.97
N ASN A 287 3.61 -0.96 24.84
CA ASN A 287 3.26 -1.71 23.65
C ASN A 287 3.90 -3.10 23.72
N CYS A 288 3.09 -4.13 23.72
CA CYS A 288 3.53 -5.51 23.75
C CYS A 288 3.93 -5.97 22.34
N LYS A 289 5.12 -5.56 21.89
CA LYS A 289 5.60 -5.80 20.51
C LYS A 289 5.91 -7.25 20.21
N VAL A 290 6.41 -7.98 21.19
CA VAL A 290 6.97 -9.33 21.00
C VAL A 290 6.30 -10.29 21.97
N ALA A 291 5.75 -11.38 21.43
CA ALA A 291 5.25 -12.49 22.24
C ALA A 291 6.39 -13.20 22.96
N GLY A 292 6.09 -13.77 24.13
CA GLY A 292 7.04 -14.59 24.91
C GLY A 292 8.01 -13.80 25.79
N THR A 293 7.86 -12.49 25.91
CA THR A 293 8.63 -11.66 26.84
C THR A 293 8.01 -11.67 28.24
N ASP A 294 8.80 -11.38 29.26
CA ASP A 294 8.28 -11.29 30.65
C ASP A 294 7.54 -9.95 30.88
N ASP A 295 7.79 -8.93 30.05
CA ASP A 295 7.26 -7.58 30.24
C ASP A 295 5.73 -7.51 30.13
N CYS A 296 5.16 -8.31 29.21
CA CYS A 296 3.72 -8.33 28.96
C CYS A 296 3.30 -9.60 28.23
N ILE A 297 1.99 -9.86 28.21
CA ILE A 297 1.38 -10.86 27.32
C ILE A 297 0.87 -10.13 26.08
N GLN A 298 1.35 -10.52 24.91
CA GLN A 298 0.93 -9.93 23.66
C GLN A 298 -0.50 -10.34 23.29
N LEU A 299 -1.38 -9.37 23.05
CA LEU A 299 -2.71 -9.60 22.52
C LEU A 299 -2.68 -9.50 20.97
N ARG A 300 -3.69 -10.06 20.31
CA ARG A 300 -3.84 -9.94 18.84
C ARG A 300 -3.83 -8.49 18.39
N LEU A 301 -4.50 -7.62 19.14
CA LEU A 301 -4.58 -6.21 18.80
C LEU A 301 -3.23 -5.49 18.96
N ASP A 302 -2.34 -5.97 19.83
CA ASP A 302 -0.95 -5.50 19.87
C ASP A 302 -0.21 -5.86 18.58
N ALA A 303 -0.37 -7.11 18.13
CA ALA A 303 0.24 -7.57 16.89
C ALA A 303 -0.26 -6.79 15.68
N VAL A 304 -1.55 -6.52 15.62
CA VAL A 304 -2.14 -5.65 14.56
C VAL A 304 -1.58 -4.24 14.64
N GLY A 305 -1.51 -3.65 15.83
CA GLY A 305 -0.97 -2.30 16.02
C GLY A 305 0.49 -2.20 15.58
N TYR A 306 1.29 -3.21 15.90
CA TYR A 306 2.68 -3.27 15.45
C TYR A 306 2.78 -3.45 13.92
N ALA A 307 1.98 -4.35 13.36
CA ALA A 307 1.93 -4.56 11.90
C ALA A 307 1.50 -3.29 11.14
N VAL A 308 0.56 -2.52 11.68
CA VAL A 308 0.17 -1.22 11.13
C VAL A 308 1.31 -0.22 11.19
N THR A 309 2.10 -0.22 12.27
CA THR A 309 3.29 0.63 12.38
C THR A 309 4.32 0.30 11.29
N GLU A 310 4.58 -0.99 11.06
CA GLU A 310 5.48 -1.43 9.98
C GLU A 310 4.91 -1.12 8.59
N LEU A 311 3.59 -1.18 8.41
CA LEU A 311 2.94 -0.75 7.17
C LEU A 311 3.20 0.73 6.88
N PHE A 312 3.14 1.63 7.88
CA PHE A 312 3.50 3.04 7.69
C PHE A 312 4.95 3.20 7.22
N LYS A 313 5.86 2.41 7.79
CA LYS A 313 7.27 2.40 7.38
C LYS A 313 7.42 1.93 5.93
N THR A 314 6.84 0.79 5.58
CA THR A 314 6.85 0.26 4.20
C THR A 314 6.26 1.26 3.21
N ALA A 315 5.14 1.90 3.56
CA ALA A 315 4.52 2.90 2.71
C ALA A 315 5.44 4.12 2.51
N ASN A 316 6.09 4.60 3.57
CA ASN A 316 7.03 5.71 3.48
C ASN A 316 8.24 5.39 2.60
N GLU A 317 8.80 4.18 2.71
CA GLU A 317 9.94 3.72 1.93
C GLU A 317 9.58 3.43 0.46
N SER A 318 8.34 3.04 0.21
CA SER A 318 7.85 2.67 -1.13
C SER A 318 7.42 3.86 -1.99
N LYS A 319 7.34 5.06 -1.43
CA LYS A 319 6.95 6.28 -2.16
C LYS A 319 7.88 6.55 -3.34
N LYS A 320 7.30 6.83 -4.49
CA LYS A 320 8.01 7.25 -5.70
C LYS A 320 7.86 8.74 -5.97
N VAL A 321 6.78 9.34 -5.47
CA VAL A 321 6.47 10.75 -5.60
C VAL A 321 5.97 11.31 -4.27
N PRO A 322 6.08 12.62 -4.03
CA PRO A 322 5.53 13.26 -2.84
C PRO A 322 4.04 12.98 -2.68
N ASP A 323 3.61 12.80 -1.43
CA ASP A 323 2.20 12.63 -1.06
C ASP A 323 1.46 11.50 -1.81
N GLN A 324 2.21 10.49 -2.27
CA GLN A 324 1.65 9.36 -3.04
C GLN A 324 0.60 8.58 -2.26
N PHE A 325 0.77 8.46 -0.96
CA PHE A 325 -0.12 7.70 -0.09
C PHE A 325 -0.70 8.58 1.01
N ARG A 326 -2.00 8.38 1.28
CA ARG A 326 -2.63 8.83 2.52
C ARG A 326 -3.16 7.60 3.25
N ILE A 327 -2.93 7.53 4.56
CA ILE A 327 -3.36 6.41 5.38
C ILE A 327 -4.18 6.96 6.54
N GLY A 328 -5.33 6.35 6.81
CA GLY A 328 -6.18 6.65 7.96
C GLY A 328 -6.47 5.40 8.77
N LEU A 329 -6.60 5.55 10.09
CA LEU A 329 -6.94 4.48 11.02
C LEU A 329 -8.35 4.68 11.54
N TYR A 330 -9.20 3.71 11.27
CA TYR A 330 -10.63 3.72 11.58
C TYR A 330 -10.99 2.45 12.37
N PRO A 331 -10.63 2.40 13.65
CA PRO A 331 -11.04 1.29 14.52
C PRO A 331 -12.55 1.32 14.73
N PHE A 332 -13.12 0.13 14.95
CA PHE A 332 -14.53 -0.03 15.23
C PHE A 332 -14.81 -1.13 16.26
N ILE A 333 -15.88 -0.94 16.99
CA ILE A 333 -16.59 -1.95 17.80
C ILE A 333 -18.04 -1.91 17.34
N ARG A 334 -18.84 -1.08 17.96
CA ARG A 334 -20.22 -0.77 17.58
C ARG A 334 -20.29 0.37 16.58
N TYR A 335 -19.42 1.36 16.74
CA TYR A 335 -19.30 2.53 15.88
C TYR A 335 -17.91 2.60 15.28
N LEU A 336 -17.81 3.18 14.10
CA LEU A 336 -16.54 3.51 13.48
C LEU A 336 -15.99 4.81 14.08
N TYR A 337 -14.76 4.78 14.49
CA TYR A 337 -14.07 5.93 15.05
C TYR A 337 -12.92 6.39 14.15
N ALA A 338 -12.88 7.68 13.81
CA ALA A 338 -11.78 8.25 13.07
C ALA A 338 -10.61 8.54 14.01
N TYR A 339 -9.88 7.51 14.37
CA TYR A 339 -8.74 7.61 15.29
C TYR A 339 -7.60 8.43 14.70
N PHE A 340 -7.25 8.15 13.44
CA PHE A 340 -6.45 9.02 12.58
C PHE A 340 -7.20 9.25 11.28
N PRO A 341 -7.56 10.48 10.95
CA PRO A 341 -8.06 10.78 9.61
C PRO A 341 -6.98 10.54 8.57
N LEU A 342 -7.37 10.43 7.31
CA LEU A 342 -6.42 10.28 6.20
C LEU A 342 -5.31 11.32 6.28
N THR A 343 -4.08 10.85 6.36
CA THR A 343 -2.90 11.70 6.43
C THR A 343 -1.82 11.27 5.43
N LYS A 344 -1.15 12.22 4.83
CA LYS A 344 0.07 12.03 4.04
C LYS A 344 1.33 11.97 4.89
N ASN A 345 1.23 12.36 6.15
CA ASN A 345 2.34 12.33 7.10
C ASN A 345 2.49 10.92 7.69
N ILE A 346 3.06 10.02 6.89
CA ILE A 346 3.23 8.59 7.21
C ILE A 346 4.63 8.24 7.71
N ASN A 347 5.52 9.22 7.84
CA ASN A 347 6.92 9.01 8.24
C ASN A 347 7.20 9.28 9.72
N GLY A 348 6.16 9.33 10.55
CA GLY A 348 6.29 9.56 11.99
C GLY A 348 6.15 11.02 12.41
N LEU A 349 6.73 11.37 13.54
CA LEU A 349 6.65 12.73 14.09
C LEU A 349 7.35 13.73 13.18
N PRO A 350 6.75 14.92 12.93
CA PRO A 350 7.36 15.93 12.08
C PRO A 350 8.74 16.42 12.56
N THR A 351 8.99 16.29 13.86
CA THR A 351 10.23 16.75 14.52
C THR A 351 11.36 15.71 14.53
N THR A 352 11.07 14.46 14.17
CA THR A 352 12.07 13.40 14.21
C THR A 352 12.02 12.61 12.89
N PRO A 353 12.84 12.97 11.90
CA PRO A 353 12.90 12.26 10.63
C PRO A 353 13.15 10.75 10.83
N GLY A 354 12.38 9.92 10.16
CA GLY A 354 12.51 8.46 10.22
C GLY A 354 11.83 7.79 11.41
N THR A 355 11.16 8.52 12.31
CA THR A 355 10.33 7.92 13.36
C THR A 355 9.00 7.44 12.80
N ILE A 356 8.63 6.22 13.19
CA ILE A 356 7.36 5.61 12.82
C ILE A 356 6.24 6.17 13.71
N ASN A 357 5.02 6.23 13.20
CA ASN A 357 3.86 6.62 13.97
C ASN A 357 3.59 5.65 15.13
N TYR A 358 4.01 6.01 16.32
CA TYR A 358 3.83 5.20 17.52
C TYR A 358 2.35 4.99 17.92
N ALA A 359 1.46 5.87 17.48
CA ALA A 359 0.05 5.76 17.79
C ALA A 359 -0.59 4.52 17.17
N ALA A 360 -0.15 4.09 16.00
CA ALA A 360 -0.65 2.87 15.38
C ALA A 360 -0.34 1.64 16.22
N ALA A 361 0.84 1.58 16.83
CA ALA A 361 1.25 0.46 17.67
C ALA A 361 0.45 0.32 18.97
N ASN A 362 -0.25 1.35 19.40
CA ASN A 362 -1.03 1.35 20.64
C ASN A 362 -2.52 1.05 20.44
N LEU A 363 -2.90 0.38 19.35
CA LEU A 363 -4.29 0.02 19.07
C LEU A 363 -4.95 -0.79 20.19
N ALA A 364 -4.18 -1.58 20.93
CA ALA A 364 -4.70 -2.35 22.05
C ALA A 364 -5.35 -1.48 23.15
N THR A 365 -5.01 -0.20 23.24
CA THR A 365 -5.69 0.75 24.13
C THR A 365 -7.14 1.03 23.76
N LEU A 366 -7.51 0.70 22.52
CA LEU A 366 -8.86 0.87 21.99
C LEU A 366 -9.73 -0.38 22.12
N LEU A 367 -9.15 -1.48 22.67
CA LEU A 367 -9.90 -2.70 22.93
C LEU A 367 -11.19 -2.40 23.70
N ASP A 368 -12.25 -3.13 23.39
CA ASP A 368 -13.57 -2.97 24.03
C ASP A 368 -13.48 -3.18 25.56
N THR A 369 -13.36 -2.08 26.25
CA THR A 369 -13.33 -2.00 27.70
C THR A 369 -14.52 -1.23 28.27
N ASN A 370 -15.49 -0.93 27.42
CA ASN A 370 -16.66 -0.08 27.73
C ASN A 370 -16.30 1.33 28.26
N VAL A 371 -15.11 1.80 27.99
CA VAL A 371 -14.66 3.13 28.45
C VAL A 371 -14.72 4.15 27.32
N ASN A 372 -14.61 3.68 26.08
CA ASN A 372 -14.60 4.56 24.90
C ASN A 372 -16.02 4.68 24.30
N THR A 373 -16.66 5.81 24.56
CA THR A 373 -18.04 6.06 24.07
C THR A 373 -18.12 6.28 22.56
N ASP A 374 -17.04 6.70 21.90
CA ASP A 374 -17.01 6.91 20.45
C ASP A 374 -16.99 5.59 19.66
N LEU A 375 -16.38 4.55 20.23
CA LEU A 375 -16.39 3.20 19.67
C LEU A 375 -17.68 2.44 20.05
N GLY A 376 -18.31 2.83 21.14
CA GLY A 376 -19.36 2.04 21.78
C GLY A 376 -18.80 0.79 22.44
N SER A 377 -19.68 -0.12 22.80
CA SER A 377 -19.30 -1.38 23.47
C SER A 377 -20.36 -2.45 23.21
N GLY A 378 -19.95 -3.71 23.37
CA GLY A 378 -20.87 -4.85 23.30
C GLY A 378 -21.22 -5.24 21.88
N GLY A 379 -20.35 -6.02 21.28
CA GLY A 379 -20.54 -6.59 19.97
C GLY A 379 -19.62 -6.02 18.90
N THR A 380 -19.57 -6.70 17.78
CA THR A 380 -18.76 -6.34 16.61
C THR A 380 -19.68 -6.00 15.45
N HIS A 381 -19.56 -4.80 14.89
CA HIS A 381 -20.50 -4.29 13.88
C HIS A 381 -19.79 -4.01 12.54
N ILE A 382 -19.28 -5.05 11.88
CA ILE A 382 -18.48 -4.95 10.65
C ILE A 382 -19.26 -4.26 9.52
N SER A 383 -20.52 -4.67 9.28
CA SER A 383 -21.34 -4.10 8.20
C SER A 383 -21.63 -2.62 8.41
N ALA A 384 -21.85 -2.20 9.66
CA ALA A 384 -22.05 -0.79 9.99
C ALA A 384 -20.75 0.02 9.83
N ALA A 385 -19.63 -0.55 10.25
CA ALA A 385 -18.30 0.06 10.06
C ALA A 385 -18.00 0.30 8.59
N LEU A 386 -18.22 -0.69 7.73
CA LEU A 386 -18.02 -0.56 6.28
C LEU A 386 -18.97 0.47 5.65
N THR A 387 -20.21 0.55 6.11
CA THR A 387 -21.17 1.58 5.67
C THR A 387 -20.67 2.98 6.07
N SER A 388 -20.15 3.12 7.29
CA SER A 388 -19.59 4.38 7.79
C SER A 388 -18.31 4.78 7.02
N VAL A 389 -17.40 3.83 6.75
CA VAL A 389 -16.21 4.08 5.91
C VAL A 389 -16.63 4.53 4.50
N ASN A 390 -17.66 3.90 3.92
CA ASN A 390 -18.18 4.34 2.62
C ASN A 390 -18.60 5.81 2.65
N GLY A 391 -19.21 6.25 3.76
CA GLY A 391 -19.58 7.65 3.97
C GLY A 391 -18.39 8.62 4.01
N LEU A 392 -17.25 8.17 4.49
CA LEU A 392 -16.01 8.96 4.51
C LEU A 392 -15.40 9.13 3.12
N ILE A 393 -15.60 8.14 2.23
CA ILE A 393 -15.04 8.15 0.88
C ILE A 393 -15.91 9.02 -0.03
N SER A 394 -15.43 10.21 -0.37
CA SER A 394 -16.13 11.16 -1.26
C SER A 394 -17.60 11.39 -0.86
N GLY A 395 -17.87 11.51 0.45
CA GLY A 395 -19.22 11.74 0.96
C GLY A 395 -20.22 10.59 0.75
N GLY A 396 -19.72 9.37 0.52
CA GLY A 396 -20.56 8.16 0.42
C GLY A 396 -21.27 7.94 -0.91
N SER A 397 -21.12 8.84 -1.86
CA SER A 397 -21.78 8.77 -3.18
C SER A 397 -20.84 9.15 -4.32
N GLY A 398 -21.27 8.84 -5.54
CA GLY A 398 -20.52 9.14 -6.76
C GLY A 398 -19.32 8.23 -7.02
N ALA A 399 -18.66 8.48 -8.14
CA ALA A 399 -17.44 7.78 -8.52
C ALA A 399 -16.28 8.19 -7.60
N VAL A 400 -15.41 7.25 -7.32
CA VAL A 400 -14.19 7.50 -6.54
C VAL A 400 -13.03 7.90 -7.46
N GLY A 401 -11.95 8.40 -6.86
CA GLY A 401 -10.73 8.70 -7.60
C GLY A 401 -10.12 7.46 -8.24
N ASP A 402 -9.46 7.67 -9.36
CA ASP A 402 -8.80 6.63 -10.16
C ASP A 402 -7.29 6.51 -9.87
N GLY A 403 -6.76 7.33 -8.98
CA GLY A 403 -5.34 7.38 -8.63
C GLY A 403 -4.46 8.17 -9.60
N SER A 404 -5.04 8.78 -10.64
CA SER A 404 -4.27 9.47 -11.68
C SER A 404 -3.65 10.79 -11.23
N THR A 405 -4.19 11.40 -10.16
CA THR A 405 -3.73 12.69 -9.64
C THR A 405 -3.73 12.71 -8.11
N PRO A 406 -2.98 13.65 -7.48
CA PRO A 406 -3.03 13.83 -6.02
C PRO A 406 -4.42 14.19 -5.48
N THR A 407 -5.29 14.76 -6.32
CA THR A 407 -6.64 15.17 -5.96
C THR A 407 -7.70 14.09 -6.20
N THR A 408 -7.35 13.05 -6.94
CA THR A 408 -8.22 11.92 -7.26
C THR A 408 -7.59 10.57 -6.86
N PRO A 409 -7.10 10.41 -5.62
CA PRO A 409 -6.47 9.15 -5.21
C PRO A 409 -7.50 8.01 -5.24
N GLN A 410 -7.03 6.82 -5.60
CA GLN A 410 -7.87 5.62 -5.59
C GLN A 410 -8.00 5.10 -4.16
N PRO A 411 -9.22 4.90 -3.64
CA PRO A 411 -9.43 4.43 -2.28
C PRO A 411 -9.32 2.90 -2.18
N TYR A 412 -8.63 2.46 -1.13
CA TYR A 412 -8.54 1.09 -0.66
C TYR A 412 -9.06 1.01 0.77
N VAL A 413 -9.96 0.08 1.05
CA VAL A 413 -10.40 -0.27 2.40
C VAL A 413 -9.69 -1.55 2.82
N PHE A 414 -8.92 -1.50 3.89
CA PHE A 414 -8.29 -2.66 4.52
C PHE A 414 -9.09 -3.03 5.75
N LEU A 415 -9.91 -4.07 5.65
CA LEU A 415 -10.67 -4.62 6.77
C LEU A 415 -9.81 -5.65 7.48
N VAL A 416 -9.50 -5.42 8.75
CA VAL A 416 -8.80 -6.34 9.64
C VAL A 416 -9.77 -6.78 10.74
N THR A 417 -10.12 -8.06 10.80
CA THR A 417 -11.14 -8.57 11.72
C THR A 417 -10.97 -10.08 11.96
N ASP A 418 -11.51 -10.59 13.05
CA ASP A 418 -11.72 -12.02 13.27
C ASP A 418 -13.06 -12.53 12.71
N GLY A 419 -13.87 -11.64 12.16
CA GLY A 419 -14.99 -11.90 11.26
C GLY A 419 -16.30 -12.32 11.89
N ALA A 420 -16.37 -12.53 13.18
CA ALA A 420 -17.63 -12.69 13.89
C ALA A 420 -18.26 -11.31 14.12
N GLN A 421 -19.55 -11.16 13.79
CA GLN A 421 -20.27 -9.94 14.12
C GLN A 421 -21.57 -10.24 14.84
N ASN A 422 -22.07 -9.28 15.58
CA ASN A 422 -23.40 -9.36 16.15
C ASN A 422 -24.45 -9.14 15.06
N ASN A 423 -25.55 -9.88 15.15
CA ASN A 423 -26.63 -9.77 14.18
C ASN A 423 -27.17 -8.35 14.15
N GLN A 424 -27.01 -7.70 13.02
CA GLN A 424 -27.43 -6.31 12.82
C GLN A 424 -28.72 -6.26 12.01
N VAL A 425 -29.60 -5.35 12.35
CA VAL A 425 -30.75 -5.05 11.50
C VAL A 425 -30.21 -4.49 10.18
N LYS A 426 -30.51 -5.18 9.09
CA LYS A 426 -30.06 -4.82 7.74
C LYS A 426 -30.43 -3.37 7.41
N GLY A 427 -29.43 -2.59 7.00
CA GLY A 427 -29.64 -1.22 6.51
C GLY A 427 -29.73 -0.13 7.58
N VAL A 428 -29.59 -0.47 8.86
CA VAL A 428 -29.50 0.54 9.92
C VAL A 428 -28.04 0.66 10.35
N PRO A 429 -27.32 1.72 9.93
CA PRO A 429 -26.00 2.02 10.48
C PRO A 429 -26.15 2.15 11.99
N ASN A 430 -25.30 1.49 12.76
CA ASN A 430 -25.33 1.53 14.20
C ASN A 430 -26.65 1.03 14.83
N GLY A 431 -27.27 0.02 14.20
CA GLY A 431 -28.51 -0.57 14.72
C GLY A 431 -28.42 -0.88 16.20
N SER A 432 -29.46 -0.61 16.96
CA SER A 432 -29.46 -0.84 18.40
C SER A 432 -29.14 -2.30 18.70
N TRP A 433 -28.13 -2.50 19.51
CA TRP A 433 -27.82 -3.81 20.04
C TRP A 433 -28.94 -4.24 20.99
N SER A 434 -29.62 -5.33 20.67
CA SER A 434 -30.52 -5.99 21.60
C SER A 434 -29.87 -7.27 22.06
N GLY A 435 -30.06 -7.65 23.32
CA GLY A 435 -29.47 -8.86 23.90
C GLY A 435 -29.84 -10.19 23.21
N SER A 436 -30.67 -10.16 22.18
CA SER A 436 -31.03 -11.27 21.31
C SER A 436 -30.22 -11.36 20.01
N ASN A 437 -29.29 -10.44 19.78
CA ASN A 437 -28.46 -10.42 18.56
C ASN A 437 -27.20 -11.24 18.76
N HIS A 438 -27.32 -12.53 18.51
CA HIS A 438 -26.21 -13.47 18.63
C HIS A 438 -25.13 -13.24 17.57
N ALA A 439 -23.94 -13.77 17.83
CA ALA A 439 -22.86 -13.79 16.87
C ALA A 439 -23.31 -14.44 15.56
N THR A 440 -22.96 -13.82 14.44
CA THR A 440 -23.20 -14.31 13.09
C THR A 440 -22.06 -13.89 12.16
N THR A 441 -22.17 -14.17 10.87
CA THR A 441 -21.25 -13.70 9.84
C THR A 441 -21.85 -12.51 9.09
N ILE A 442 -21.02 -11.75 8.37
CA ILE A 442 -21.45 -10.56 7.62
C ILE A 442 -22.45 -10.88 6.49
N ASP A 443 -22.55 -12.14 6.09
CA ASP A 443 -23.52 -12.64 5.10
C ASP A 443 -24.63 -13.50 5.72
N ASN A 444 -24.80 -13.44 7.04
CA ASN A 444 -25.79 -14.21 7.77
C ASN A 444 -25.70 -15.73 7.50
N GLN A 445 -24.54 -16.33 7.81
CA GLN A 445 -24.28 -17.76 7.66
C GLN A 445 -24.51 -18.29 6.23
N ASN A 446 -24.01 -17.59 5.24
CA ASN A 446 -24.19 -17.89 3.81
C ASN A 446 -25.63 -17.71 3.28
N ASN A 447 -26.58 -17.19 4.07
CA ASN A 447 -27.93 -16.90 3.59
C ASN A 447 -27.97 -15.74 2.57
N LEU A 448 -26.97 -14.86 2.59
CA LEU A 448 -26.83 -13.82 1.59
C LEU A 448 -25.79 -14.22 0.54
N ALA A 449 -26.17 -14.10 -0.74
CA ALA A 449 -25.23 -14.32 -1.85
C ALA A 449 -24.09 -13.31 -1.86
N THR A 450 -24.36 -12.07 -1.44
CA THR A 450 -23.42 -10.96 -1.36
C THR A 450 -23.55 -10.22 -0.03
N VAL A 451 -22.54 -9.43 0.31
CA VAL A 451 -22.56 -8.56 1.50
C VAL A 451 -22.87 -7.12 1.06
N PRO A 452 -24.07 -6.58 1.35
CA PRO A 452 -24.51 -5.29 0.79
C PRO A 452 -23.55 -4.12 1.06
N SER A 453 -22.97 -4.03 2.27
CA SER A 453 -22.01 -2.96 2.60
C SER A 453 -20.73 -3.05 1.76
N CYS A 454 -20.27 -4.26 1.47
CA CYS A 454 -19.11 -4.50 0.63
C CYS A 454 -19.42 -4.24 -0.85
N GLU A 455 -20.59 -4.67 -1.32
CA GLU A 455 -21.03 -4.42 -2.70
C GLU A 455 -21.18 -2.92 -2.99
N THR A 456 -21.66 -2.15 -2.01
CA THR A 456 -21.75 -0.69 -2.14
C THR A 456 -20.37 -0.07 -2.36
N LEU A 457 -19.37 -0.46 -1.59
CA LEU A 457 -17.98 -0.01 -1.77
C LEU A 457 -17.43 -0.43 -3.14
N LYS A 458 -17.52 -1.73 -3.47
CA LYS A 458 -17.00 -2.29 -4.72
C LYS A 458 -17.67 -1.69 -5.95
N GLY A 459 -18.98 -1.49 -5.91
CA GLY A 459 -19.77 -0.89 -6.99
C GLY A 459 -19.38 0.56 -7.30
N ARG A 460 -18.78 1.27 -6.35
CA ARG A 460 -18.22 2.61 -6.54
C ARG A 460 -16.78 2.60 -7.08
N GLY A 461 -16.14 1.43 -7.19
CA GLY A 461 -14.74 1.30 -7.59
C GLY A 461 -13.74 1.24 -6.42
N VAL A 462 -14.22 1.28 -5.16
CA VAL A 462 -13.37 1.11 -3.97
C VAL A 462 -12.83 -0.32 -3.93
N LYS A 463 -11.54 -0.48 -3.72
CA LYS A 463 -10.94 -1.80 -3.53
C LYS A 463 -11.02 -2.20 -2.06
N VAL A 464 -11.66 -3.34 -1.78
CA VAL A 464 -11.79 -3.89 -0.43
C VAL A 464 -10.82 -5.05 -0.29
N SER A 465 -9.87 -4.92 0.62
CA SER A 465 -8.93 -5.97 1.00
C SER A 465 -9.21 -6.42 2.43
N VAL A 466 -9.23 -7.72 2.66
CA VAL A 466 -9.63 -8.30 3.94
C VAL A 466 -8.48 -9.13 4.51
N LEU A 467 -8.09 -8.80 5.74
CA LEU A 467 -7.23 -9.62 6.58
C LEU A 467 -8.10 -10.30 7.65
N TYR A 468 -8.23 -11.60 7.52
CA TYR A 468 -8.91 -12.44 8.48
C TYR A 468 -7.92 -12.99 9.50
N ILE A 469 -8.12 -12.65 10.78
CA ILE A 469 -7.40 -13.24 11.90
C ILE A 469 -8.33 -14.29 12.50
N PRO A 470 -8.08 -15.61 12.34
CA PRO A 470 -9.06 -16.65 12.62
C PRO A 470 -9.65 -16.57 14.02
N TYR A 471 -10.98 -16.57 14.09
CA TYR A 471 -11.70 -16.64 15.33
C TYR A 471 -11.40 -17.96 16.02
N GLN A 472 -11.17 -17.93 17.34
CA GLN A 472 -10.82 -19.11 18.11
C GLN A 472 -12.05 -19.70 18.77
N LYS A 473 -12.13 -21.04 18.79
CA LYS A 473 -13.20 -21.74 19.47
C LYS A 473 -13.15 -21.41 20.98
N ILE A 474 -14.30 -21.04 21.50
CA ILE A 474 -14.50 -20.83 22.94
C ILE A 474 -14.72 -22.19 23.56
N ASP A 475 -13.83 -22.63 24.45
CA ASP A 475 -13.87 -23.92 25.12
C ASP A 475 -13.30 -23.81 26.54
N PRO A 476 -14.03 -24.21 27.62
CA PRO A 476 -15.43 -24.65 27.58
C PRO A 476 -16.41 -23.54 27.30
N VAL A 477 -17.52 -23.89 26.65
CA VAL A 477 -18.61 -22.95 26.40
C VAL A 477 -19.43 -22.79 27.68
N ASN A 478 -19.58 -21.54 28.12
CA ASN A 478 -20.52 -21.21 29.18
C ASN A 478 -21.90 -20.93 28.61
N THR A 479 -22.83 -21.86 28.81
CA THR A 479 -24.19 -21.76 28.27
C THR A 479 -25.10 -20.79 29.03
N SER A 480 -24.69 -20.32 30.21
CA SER A 480 -25.47 -19.35 31.00
C SER A 480 -25.06 -17.92 30.72
N PHE A 481 -24.01 -17.69 29.95
CA PHE A 481 -23.53 -16.35 29.63
C PHE A 481 -24.25 -15.77 28.40
N ALA A 482 -24.74 -14.54 28.51
CA ALA A 482 -25.32 -13.76 27.41
C ALA A 482 -26.21 -14.57 26.44
N GLY A 483 -27.04 -15.48 26.94
CA GLY A 483 -27.90 -16.29 26.10
C GLY A 483 -27.17 -17.28 25.19
N ASN A 484 -26.07 -17.89 25.64
CA ASN A 484 -25.24 -18.84 24.90
C ASN A 484 -24.37 -18.21 23.79
N GLU A 485 -23.95 -16.96 23.93
CA GLU A 485 -23.13 -16.26 22.92
C GLU A 485 -21.93 -17.10 22.45
N GLY A 486 -21.23 -17.78 23.37
CA GLY A 486 -20.10 -18.66 23.03
C GLY A 486 -20.49 -19.80 22.09
N THR A 487 -21.69 -20.36 22.23
CA THR A 487 -22.22 -21.40 21.34
C THR A 487 -22.42 -20.84 19.95
N TYR A 488 -23.11 -19.71 19.84
CA TYR A 488 -23.36 -19.04 18.56
C TYR A 488 -22.05 -18.60 17.88
N ALA A 489 -21.10 -18.06 18.63
CA ALA A 489 -19.78 -17.71 18.10
C ALA A 489 -19.09 -18.95 17.52
N ASN A 490 -19.06 -20.07 18.24
CA ASN A 490 -18.44 -21.31 17.79
C ASN A 490 -19.11 -21.90 16.55
N GLU A 491 -20.44 -21.83 16.45
CA GLU A 491 -21.20 -22.32 15.27
C GLU A 491 -20.85 -21.53 14.01
N ASN A 492 -20.50 -20.26 14.15
CA ASN A 492 -20.20 -19.39 13.02
C ASN A 492 -18.78 -19.54 12.47
N ILE A 493 -17.83 -20.08 13.24
CA ILE A 493 -16.41 -20.16 12.83
C ILE A 493 -16.24 -20.75 11.44
N GLN A 494 -16.99 -21.81 11.12
CA GLN A 494 -16.89 -22.48 9.83
C GLN A 494 -17.35 -21.62 8.64
N TYR A 495 -18.21 -20.64 8.86
CA TYR A 495 -18.78 -19.78 7.81
C TYR A 495 -17.98 -18.48 7.62
N ILE A 496 -17.20 -18.05 8.61
CA ILE A 496 -16.48 -16.77 8.60
C ILE A 496 -15.58 -16.61 7.36
N PRO A 497 -14.69 -17.56 7.01
CA PRO A 497 -13.78 -17.34 5.89
C PRO A 497 -14.50 -17.14 4.55
N ALA A 498 -15.57 -17.93 4.31
CA ALA A 498 -16.36 -17.83 3.08
C ALA A 498 -17.12 -16.49 3.01
N SER A 499 -17.69 -16.09 4.13
CA SER A 499 -18.40 -14.83 4.28
C SER A 499 -17.50 -13.61 4.01
N LEU A 500 -16.32 -13.58 4.62
CA LEU A 500 -15.35 -12.51 4.44
C LEU A 500 -14.78 -12.44 3.01
N ARG A 501 -14.62 -13.60 2.34
CA ARG A 501 -14.20 -13.64 0.93
C ARG A 501 -15.19 -12.92 0.01
N LYS A 502 -16.50 -12.97 0.31
CA LYS A 502 -17.51 -12.21 -0.46
C LYS A 502 -17.31 -10.71 -0.36
N CYS A 503 -16.75 -10.25 0.74
CA CYS A 503 -16.44 -8.83 0.95
C CYS A 503 -15.22 -8.36 0.16
N ALA A 504 -14.21 -9.21 0.00
CA ALA A 504 -13.02 -8.86 -0.74
C ALA A 504 -13.32 -8.55 -2.21
N SER A 505 -12.54 -7.65 -2.82
CA SER A 505 -12.71 -7.28 -4.24
C SER A 505 -12.40 -8.42 -5.21
N SER A 506 -11.50 -9.32 -4.83
CA SER A 506 -11.23 -10.63 -5.47
C SER A 506 -10.55 -11.55 -4.45
N LEU A 507 -10.29 -12.79 -4.83
CA LEU A 507 -9.59 -13.75 -3.96
C LEU A 507 -8.18 -13.26 -3.56
N ASP A 508 -7.51 -12.51 -4.43
CA ASP A 508 -6.19 -11.96 -4.15
C ASP A 508 -6.21 -10.83 -3.10
N PHE A 509 -7.38 -10.25 -2.84
CA PHE A 509 -7.63 -9.27 -1.79
C PHE A 509 -8.06 -9.89 -0.46
N PHE A 510 -8.02 -11.21 -0.33
CA PHE A 510 -8.31 -11.91 0.92
C PHE A 510 -7.07 -12.60 1.46
N ARG A 511 -6.72 -12.33 2.71
CA ARG A 511 -5.60 -12.92 3.43
C ARG A 511 -6.07 -13.49 4.76
N THR A 512 -5.38 -14.53 5.23
CA THR A 512 -5.56 -15.10 6.57
C THR A 512 -4.22 -15.09 7.28
N ALA A 513 -4.21 -14.73 8.56
CA ALA A 513 -3.01 -14.70 9.39
C ALA A 513 -3.32 -15.23 10.80
N ASN A 514 -2.53 -16.17 11.28
CA ASN A 514 -2.73 -16.84 12.57
C ASN A 514 -1.71 -16.38 13.62
N THR A 515 -0.58 -15.86 13.20
CA THR A 515 0.53 -15.45 14.05
C THR A 515 0.84 -13.96 13.89
N PRO A 516 1.49 -13.33 14.85
CA PRO A 516 1.91 -11.93 14.75
C PRO A 516 2.74 -11.62 13.49
N GLN A 517 3.64 -12.53 13.12
CA GLN A 517 4.45 -12.37 11.91
C GLN A 517 3.59 -12.48 10.65
N GLU A 518 2.68 -13.45 10.59
CA GLU A 518 1.76 -13.57 9.46
C GLU A 518 0.84 -12.35 9.32
N ILE A 519 0.44 -11.69 10.42
CA ILE A 519 -0.35 -10.45 10.39
C ILE A 519 0.47 -9.34 9.72
N GLN A 520 1.74 -9.19 10.11
CA GLN A 520 2.63 -8.21 9.51
C GLN A 520 2.86 -8.49 8.02
N ASP A 521 3.20 -9.73 7.68
CA ASP A 521 3.45 -10.14 6.29
C ASP A 521 2.19 -9.99 5.41
N ALA A 522 1.02 -10.28 5.97
CA ALA A 522 -0.25 -10.13 5.25
C ALA A 522 -0.58 -8.66 4.97
N LEU A 523 -0.41 -7.76 5.94
CA LEU A 523 -0.63 -6.32 5.73
C LEU A 523 0.35 -5.74 4.70
N ASP A 524 1.62 -6.13 4.78
CA ASP A 524 2.63 -5.74 3.79
C ASP A 524 2.28 -6.25 2.37
N ALA A 525 1.86 -7.52 2.28
CA ALA A 525 1.42 -8.11 1.02
C ALA A 525 0.16 -7.42 0.45
N MET A 526 -0.82 -7.05 1.30
CA MET A 526 -2.00 -6.30 0.89
C MET A 526 -1.62 -4.92 0.33
N PHE A 527 -0.70 -4.23 0.98
CA PHE A 527 -0.20 -2.95 0.52
C PHE A 527 0.53 -3.07 -0.82
N LYS A 528 1.47 -4.01 -0.94
CA LYS A 528 2.19 -4.26 -2.20
C LYS A 528 1.25 -4.66 -3.33
N HIS A 529 0.23 -5.47 -3.04
CA HIS A 529 -0.78 -5.85 -4.02
C HIS A 529 -1.61 -4.66 -4.48
N ALA A 530 -1.95 -3.74 -3.57
CA ALA A 530 -2.62 -2.49 -3.93
C ALA A 530 -1.78 -1.65 -4.90
N LEU A 531 -0.46 -1.55 -4.67
CA LEU A 531 0.44 -0.85 -5.58
C LEU A 531 0.48 -1.49 -6.98
N GLN A 532 0.49 -2.83 -7.04
CA GLN A 532 0.54 -3.55 -8.31
C GLN A 532 -0.78 -3.43 -9.09
N THR A 533 -1.91 -3.59 -8.42
CA THR A 533 -3.23 -3.57 -9.08
C THR A 533 -3.64 -2.18 -9.53
N ALA A 534 -3.23 -1.13 -8.83
CA ALA A 534 -3.48 0.24 -9.25
C ALA A 534 -2.78 0.61 -10.58
N HIS A 535 -1.69 -0.06 -10.93
CA HIS A 535 -1.03 0.13 -12.24
C HIS A 535 -1.75 -0.56 -13.41
N ILE A 536 -2.57 -1.58 -13.14
CA ILE A 536 -3.17 -2.43 -14.18
C ILE A 536 -4.53 -1.90 -14.65
N THR A 537 -5.18 -1.10 -13.85
CA THR A 537 -6.56 -0.62 -14.11
C THR A 537 -6.64 0.59 -15.05
N HIS A 538 -5.52 1.01 -15.68
CA HIS A 538 -5.46 2.20 -16.57
C HIS A 538 -4.92 1.88 -17.97
#